data_89e290adbe90baae5e6ad0c391585a02
#
_entry.id   89e290adbe90baae5e6ad0c391585a02
#
_cell.length_a   1.000
_cell.length_b   1.000
_cell.length_c   1.000
_cell.angle_alpha   90.00
_cell.angle_beta   90.00
_cell.angle_gamma   90.00
#
_symmetry.space_group_name_H-M   'P 1'
#
loop_
_entity.id
_entity.type
_entity.pdbx_description
1 polymer ?
#
loop_
_entity_poly.entity_id
_entity_poly.type
_entity_poly.pdbx_seq_one_letter_code
_entity_poly.pdbx_strand_id
1 'polypeptide(L)'
;MKVLHVIPSVAPDSGGPAQAIIPMCRQLKSQGVDVLLVTTDAGITTNSPIRDRVVDYKGVSTVFFKSQLGESFKFSRPMSVWLDRNITKFDLVHVHAIFNHASIAATRACQNQHVPYVIRPLGSLDPWSMSQKRFRKQLFWRLSGQKMMHGAAAVHYTTNAERDSVEQTLRLNHGHVIPLGIEFEPTDFPAQANGLKNLLSGLDHHPYVLVLSRLHPKKALDVLIEAFAHVTSNDQFAEWRLVIAGEGPSDYMERLRGVVANENAEARIIFPGWLDGDNKRSALRNASLLALASYQENFGLCVMEALSYSVPVLISPQVNLADEIKNAGAGWISNVDRKALEAALSDIFQNGSERATRGSAGKVLSQQFTWDRTATQLIRMYSSITT
;
A
#
# COMPACT_ATOMS: atom_id res chain seq x y z
N MET A 1 12.73 -24.95 -2.36
CA MET A 1 11.31 -24.72 -2.08
C MET A 1 10.69 -23.94 -3.24
N LYS A 2 9.56 -24.43 -3.71
CA LYS A 2 8.83 -23.84 -4.85
C LYS A 2 7.50 -23.23 -4.37
N VAL A 3 7.37 -21.91 -4.50
CA VAL A 3 6.23 -21.15 -3.94
C VAL A 3 5.44 -20.49 -5.06
N LEU A 4 4.12 -20.70 -5.04
CA LEU A 4 3.18 -20.01 -5.91
C LEU A 4 2.62 -18.78 -5.21
N HIS A 5 2.83 -17.60 -5.76
CA HIS A 5 2.13 -16.39 -5.33
C HIS A 5 0.90 -16.14 -6.19
N VAL A 6 -0.25 -15.89 -5.56
CA VAL A 6 -1.52 -15.61 -6.26
C VAL A 6 -2.05 -14.25 -5.81
N ILE A 7 -2.22 -13.34 -6.76
CA ILE A 7 -2.75 -11.99 -6.55
C ILE A 7 -3.77 -11.63 -7.64
N PRO A 8 -4.86 -10.91 -7.32
CA PRO A 8 -5.89 -10.60 -8.32
C PRO A 8 -5.43 -9.66 -9.45
N SER A 9 -4.47 -8.78 -9.19
CA SER A 9 -3.89 -7.88 -10.21
C SER A 9 -2.56 -7.31 -9.74
N VAL A 10 -1.68 -7.03 -10.72
CA VAL A 10 -0.39 -6.32 -10.54
C VAL A 10 -0.40 -4.94 -11.22
N ALA A 11 -1.56 -4.47 -11.66
CA ALA A 11 -1.68 -3.15 -12.27
C ALA A 11 -1.40 -2.04 -11.24
N PRO A 12 -0.74 -0.94 -11.63
CA PRO A 12 -0.35 0.14 -10.71
C PRO A 12 -1.53 0.75 -9.96
N ASP A 13 -2.68 0.90 -10.60
CA ASP A 13 -3.93 1.40 -10.03
C ASP A 13 -4.56 0.50 -8.97
N SER A 14 -4.11 -0.77 -8.90
CA SER A 14 -4.53 -1.70 -7.85
C SER A 14 -3.93 -1.38 -6.47
N GLY A 15 -3.01 -0.41 -6.39
CA GLY A 15 -2.48 0.17 -5.15
C GLY A 15 -1.33 -0.60 -4.50
N GLY A 16 -1.10 -0.35 -3.21
CA GLY A 16 0.06 -0.86 -2.47
C GLY A 16 0.34 -2.36 -2.60
N PRO A 17 -0.65 -3.26 -2.55
CA PRO A 17 -0.43 -4.69 -2.74
C PRO A 17 0.19 -5.06 -4.08
N ALA A 18 -0.25 -4.41 -5.17
CA ALA A 18 0.29 -4.62 -6.52
C ALA A 18 1.71 -4.08 -6.66
N GLN A 19 2.03 -2.99 -5.96
CA GLN A 19 3.38 -2.43 -5.93
C GLN A 19 4.34 -3.30 -5.10
N ALA A 20 3.88 -3.90 -4.01
CA ALA A 20 4.70 -4.69 -3.11
C ALA A 20 5.03 -6.10 -3.60
N ILE A 21 4.16 -6.71 -4.44
CA ILE A 21 4.31 -8.14 -4.79
C ILE A 21 5.54 -8.42 -5.65
N ILE A 22 5.88 -7.54 -6.58
CA ILE A 22 7.02 -7.73 -7.47
C ILE A 22 8.36 -7.65 -6.72
N PRO A 23 8.65 -6.59 -5.92
CA PRO A 23 9.85 -6.56 -5.09
C PRO A 23 9.94 -7.75 -4.12
N MET A 24 8.83 -8.15 -3.50
CA MET A 24 8.77 -9.33 -2.61
C MET A 24 9.19 -10.60 -3.35
N CYS A 25 8.62 -10.88 -4.53
CA CYS A 25 8.93 -12.05 -5.32
C CYS A 25 10.38 -12.05 -5.83
N ARG A 26 10.90 -10.88 -6.26
CA ARG A 26 12.30 -10.73 -6.65
C ARG A 26 13.24 -11.08 -5.51
N GLN A 27 12.96 -10.59 -4.32
CA GLN A 27 13.81 -10.81 -3.16
C GLN A 27 13.74 -12.26 -2.66
N LEU A 28 12.58 -12.90 -2.70
CA LEU A 28 12.47 -14.34 -2.43
C LEU A 28 13.29 -15.16 -3.43
N LYS A 29 13.22 -14.81 -4.73
CA LYS A 29 14.00 -15.45 -5.78
C LYS A 29 15.51 -15.26 -5.56
N SER A 30 15.97 -14.08 -5.18
CA SER A 30 17.40 -13.81 -4.90
C SER A 30 17.92 -14.60 -3.70
N GLN A 31 17.05 -14.98 -2.76
CA GLN A 31 17.37 -15.83 -1.61
C GLN A 31 17.09 -17.33 -1.86
N GLY A 32 16.96 -17.75 -3.14
CA GLY A 32 16.93 -19.16 -3.54
C GLY A 32 15.54 -19.81 -3.53
N VAL A 33 14.45 -19.07 -3.42
CA VAL A 33 13.09 -19.60 -3.56
C VAL A 33 12.71 -19.63 -5.04
N ASP A 34 12.22 -20.78 -5.54
CA ASP A 34 11.62 -20.88 -6.88
C ASP A 34 10.21 -20.27 -6.83
N VAL A 35 10.07 -19.05 -7.36
CA VAL A 35 8.83 -18.27 -7.29
C VAL A 35 8.14 -18.21 -8.63
N LEU A 36 6.85 -18.57 -8.65
CA LEU A 36 5.95 -18.26 -9.75
C LEU A 36 4.82 -17.34 -9.26
N LEU A 37 4.56 -16.26 -10.00
CA LEU A 37 3.45 -15.36 -9.75
C LEU A 37 2.29 -15.65 -10.71
N VAL A 38 1.08 -15.79 -10.18
CA VAL A 38 -0.17 -15.94 -10.95
C VAL A 38 -1.08 -14.76 -10.68
N THR A 39 -1.57 -14.13 -11.73
CA THR A 39 -2.41 -12.94 -11.67
C THR A 39 -3.37 -12.83 -12.85
N THR A 40 -4.28 -11.85 -12.83
CA THR A 40 -5.07 -11.49 -14.00
C THR A 40 -4.47 -10.29 -14.74
N ASP A 41 -4.92 -10.08 -15.97
CA ASP A 41 -4.58 -8.90 -16.78
C ASP A 41 -5.44 -7.66 -16.48
N ALA A 42 -6.27 -7.71 -15.44
CA ALA A 42 -7.15 -6.62 -15.06
C ALA A 42 -6.36 -5.34 -14.71
N GLY A 43 -6.71 -4.22 -15.35
CA GLY A 43 -6.07 -2.92 -15.18
C GLY A 43 -4.76 -2.75 -15.95
N ILE A 44 -4.32 -3.74 -16.75
CA ILE A 44 -3.14 -3.60 -17.61
C ILE A 44 -3.60 -3.17 -18.99
N THR A 45 -3.49 -1.87 -19.27
CA THR A 45 -3.98 -1.26 -20.53
C THR A 45 -2.90 -1.14 -21.60
N THR A 46 -1.64 -1.01 -21.20
CA THR A 46 -0.49 -0.89 -22.10
C THR A 46 0.23 -2.24 -22.20
N ASN A 47 0.56 -2.66 -23.42
CA ASN A 47 1.27 -3.91 -23.69
C ASN A 47 0.62 -5.12 -23.00
N SER A 48 -0.62 -5.44 -23.39
CA SER A 48 -1.36 -6.59 -22.85
C SER A 48 -0.43 -7.80 -22.72
N PRO A 49 -0.27 -8.36 -21.51
CA PRO A 49 0.65 -9.47 -21.30
C PRO A 49 0.22 -10.70 -22.08
N ILE A 50 1.19 -11.51 -22.50
CA ILE A 50 0.91 -12.80 -23.08
C ILE A 50 0.26 -13.68 -22.01
N ARG A 51 -0.93 -14.21 -22.30
CA ARG A 51 -1.74 -15.00 -21.36
C ARG A 51 -1.41 -16.48 -21.41
N ASP A 52 -1.78 -17.17 -20.36
CA ASP A 52 -1.80 -18.64 -20.23
C ASP A 52 -0.41 -19.32 -20.37
N ARG A 53 0.67 -18.55 -20.33
CA ARG A 53 2.06 -19.04 -20.29
C ARG A 53 2.94 -18.22 -19.37
N VAL A 54 4.05 -18.79 -18.96
CA VAL A 54 5.06 -18.10 -18.11
C VAL A 54 5.78 -17.05 -18.96
N VAL A 55 5.80 -15.83 -18.46
CA VAL A 55 6.56 -14.71 -19.01
C VAL A 55 7.41 -14.08 -17.91
N ASP A 56 8.51 -13.45 -18.27
CA ASP A 56 9.19 -12.55 -17.32
C ASP A 56 8.42 -11.23 -17.24
N TYR A 57 7.94 -10.91 -16.04
CA TYR A 57 7.32 -9.64 -15.76
C TYR A 57 8.10 -8.91 -14.66
N LYS A 58 8.86 -7.90 -15.07
CA LYS A 58 9.69 -7.10 -14.15
C LYS A 58 10.65 -7.97 -13.30
N GLY A 59 11.27 -9.00 -13.89
CA GLY A 59 12.21 -9.93 -13.24
C GLY A 59 11.58 -11.09 -12.46
N VAL A 60 10.24 -11.24 -12.55
CA VAL A 60 9.49 -12.33 -11.88
C VAL A 60 8.81 -13.21 -12.92
N SER A 61 9.01 -14.52 -12.83
CA SER A 61 8.25 -15.50 -13.63
C SER A 61 6.76 -15.38 -13.32
N THR A 62 5.94 -15.00 -14.29
CA THR A 62 4.53 -14.64 -14.08
C THR A 62 3.63 -15.28 -15.13
N VAL A 63 2.46 -15.76 -14.71
CA VAL A 63 1.39 -16.19 -15.62
C VAL A 63 0.21 -15.24 -15.49
N PHE A 64 -0.20 -14.67 -16.61
CA PHE A 64 -1.37 -13.79 -16.69
C PHE A 64 -2.58 -14.54 -17.22
N PHE A 65 -3.73 -14.30 -16.61
CA PHE A 65 -5.01 -14.85 -17.06
C PHE A 65 -5.99 -13.74 -17.41
N LYS A 66 -6.86 -14.00 -18.38
CA LYS A 66 -7.92 -13.05 -18.77
C LYS A 66 -8.87 -12.81 -17.59
N SER A 67 -9.04 -11.56 -17.19
CA SER A 67 -10.16 -11.13 -16.36
C SER A 67 -11.43 -11.07 -17.20
N GLN A 68 -12.49 -11.80 -16.82
CA GLN A 68 -13.68 -11.98 -17.64
C GLN A 68 -14.85 -11.12 -17.16
N LEU A 69 -15.01 -10.95 -15.84
CA LEU A 69 -16.15 -10.26 -15.24
C LEU A 69 -15.74 -9.53 -13.95
N GLY A 70 -16.34 -8.34 -13.74
CA GLY A 70 -16.31 -7.59 -12.50
C GLY A 70 -14.95 -6.95 -12.19
N GLU A 71 -14.82 -5.64 -12.37
CA GLU A 71 -13.57 -4.90 -12.13
C GLU A 71 -13.00 -5.11 -10.73
N SER A 72 -13.84 -5.18 -9.71
CA SER A 72 -13.40 -5.40 -8.33
C SER A 72 -13.21 -6.87 -7.95
N PHE A 73 -14.00 -7.79 -8.54
CA PHE A 73 -13.96 -9.22 -8.23
C PHE A 73 -12.93 -9.98 -9.08
N LYS A 74 -12.63 -9.47 -10.28
CA LYS A 74 -11.62 -9.98 -11.24
C LYS A 74 -11.76 -11.48 -11.49
N PHE A 75 -12.98 -11.89 -11.90
CA PHE A 75 -13.29 -13.28 -12.19
C PHE A 75 -12.46 -13.79 -13.37
N SER A 76 -11.84 -14.97 -13.23
CA SER A 76 -11.07 -15.63 -14.28
C SER A 76 -11.22 -17.15 -14.20
N ARG A 77 -12.06 -17.72 -15.08
CA ARG A 77 -12.18 -19.18 -15.22
C ARG A 77 -10.88 -19.85 -15.67
N PRO A 78 -10.11 -19.30 -16.64
CA PRO A 78 -8.83 -19.88 -17.03
C PRO A 78 -7.86 -20.03 -15.87
N MET A 79 -7.78 -19.02 -14.96
CA MET A 79 -6.97 -19.09 -13.76
C MET A 79 -7.39 -20.24 -12.85
N SER A 80 -8.71 -20.43 -12.62
CA SER A 80 -9.19 -21.54 -11.78
C SER A 80 -8.79 -22.90 -12.35
N VAL A 81 -9.01 -23.11 -13.67
CA VAL A 81 -8.65 -24.37 -14.34
C VAL A 81 -7.13 -24.61 -14.26
N TRP A 82 -6.34 -23.56 -14.43
CA TRP A 82 -4.88 -23.69 -14.34
C TRP A 82 -4.43 -24.04 -12.91
N LEU A 83 -5.01 -23.39 -11.90
CA LEU A 83 -4.73 -23.67 -10.49
C LEU A 83 -5.07 -25.12 -10.14
N ASP A 84 -6.26 -25.59 -10.50
CA ASP A 84 -6.69 -26.99 -10.26
C ASP A 84 -5.74 -28.03 -10.88
N ARG A 85 -5.09 -27.70 -12.01
CA ARG A 85 -4.17 -28.63 -12.71
C ARG A 85 -2.72 -28.55 -12.26
N ASN A 86 -2.30 -27.44 -11.65
CA ASN A 86 -0.89 -27.18 -11.44
C ASN A 86 -0.48 -26.98 -9.97
N ILE A 87 -1.46 -26.81 -9.06
CA ILE A 87 -1.15 -26.38 -7.68
C ILE A 87 -0.29 -27.39 -6.93
N THR A 88 -0.39 -28.69 -7.22
CA THR A 88 0.41 -29.76 -6.63
C THR A 88 1.89 -29.74 -7.05
N LYS A 89 2.28 -28.87 -8.00
CA LYS A 89 3.68 -28.69 -8.41
C LYS A 89 4.45 -27.74 -7.46
N PHE A 90 3.76 -27.18 -6.46
CA PHE A 90 4.30 -26.21 -5.52
C PHE A 90 4.27 -26.77 -4.10
N ASP A 91 5.31 -26.45 -3.35
CA ASP A 91 5.40 -26.84 -1.94
C ASP A 91 4.44 -26.02 -1.08
N LEU A 92 4.15 -24.76 -1.50
CA LEU A 92 3.30 -23.83 -0.77
C LEU A 92 2.70 -22.78 -1.72
N VAL A 93 1.51 -22.31 -1.37
CA VAL A 93 0.83 -21.20 -2.08
C VAL A 93 0.66 -20.01 -1.16
N HIS A 94 1.10 -18.82 -1.60
CA HIS A 94 0.88 -17.56 -0.87
C HIS A 94 -0.19 -16.72 -1.57
N VAL A 95 -1.34 -16.61 -0.93
CA VAL A 95 -2.54 -15.95 -1.48
C VAL A 95 -2.64 -14.53 -0.96
N HIS A 96 -2.74 -13.54 -1.85
CA HIS A 96 -2.81 -12.13 -1.52
C HIS A 96 -4.20 -11.55 -1.73
N ALA A 97 -4.73 -10.84 -0.72
CA ALA A 97 -6.09 -10.33 -0.59
C ALA A 97 -7.14 -11.42 -0.34
N ILE A 98 -8.38 -11.01 -0.03
CA ILE A 98 -9.47 -11.96 0.32
C ILE A 98 -10.67 -11.81 -0.61
N PHE A 99 -11.24 -10.63 -0.74
CA PHE A 99 -12.53 -10.41 -1.41
C PHE A 99 -12.44 -10.40 -2.94
N ASN A 100 -11.86 -11.45 -3.54
CA ASN A 100 -11.70 -11.57 -4.99
C ASN A 100 -11.73 -13.03 -5.44
N HIS A 101 -11.91 -13.26 -6.75
CA HIS A 101 -11.97 -14.58 -7.33
C HIS A 101 -10.65 -15.36 -7.25
N ALA A 102 -9.52 -14.71 -7.48
CA ALA A 102 -8.21 -15.38 -7.48
C ALA A 102 -7.93 -16.08 -6.14
N SER A 103 -8.28 -15.41 -5.03
CA SER A 103 -8.11 -15.97 -3.69
C SER A 103 -9.03 -17.16 -3.43
N ILE A 104 -10.31 -17.11 -3.87
CA ILE A 104 -11.22 -18.25 -3.76
C ILE A 104 -10.69 -19.43 -4.57
N ALA A 105 -10.29 -19.20 -5.83
CA ALA A 105 -9.81 -20.25 -6.71
C ALA A 105 -8.56 -20.93 -6.15
N ALA A 106 -7.59 -20.14 -5.69
CA ALA A 106 -6.34 -20.66 -5.13
C ALA A 106 -6.57 -21.46 -3.84
N THR A 107 -7.28 -20.89 -2.86
CA THR A 107 -7.52 -21.57 -1.58
C THR A 107 -8.37 -22.84 -1.74
N ARG A 108 -9.36 -22.80 -2.65
CA ARG A 108 -10.16 -24.01 -2.98
C ARG A 108 -9.29 -25.10 -3.60
N ALA A 109 -8.44 -24.77 -4.57
CA ALA A 109 -7.53 -25.73 -5.19
C ALA A 109 -6.54 -26.32 -4.17
N CYS A 110 -5.98 -25.48 -3.28
CA CYS A 110 -5.13 -25.92 -2.17
C CYS A 110 -5.84 -26.92 -1.25
N GLN A 111 -7.05 -26.58 -0.79
CA GLN A 111 -7.83 -27.44 0.10
C GLN A 111 -8.21 -28.76 -0.54
N ASN A 112 -8.61 -28.76 -1.83
CA ASN A 112 -8.98 -29.98 -2.54
C ASN A 112 -7.81 -30.91 -2.78
N GLN A 113 -6.60 -30.39 -2.92
CA GLN A 113 -5.39 -31.15 -3.26
C GLN A 113 -4.36 -31.21 -2.11
N HIS A 114 -4.78 -30.79 -0.91
CA HIS A 114 -3.95 -30.84 0.32
C HIS A 114 -2.61 -30.12 0.21
N VAL A 115 -2.53 -29.03 -0.59
CA VAL A 115 -1.34 -28.18 -0.66
C VAL A 115 -1.45 -27.09 0.41
N PRO A 116 -0.45 -26.89 1.28
CA PRO A 116 -0.51 -25.85 2.30
C PRO A 116 -0.52 -24.46 1.66
N TYR A 117 -1.23 -23.52 2.31
CA TYR A 117 -1.24 -22.15 1.83
C TYR A 117 -1.19 -21.14 2.97
N VAL A 118 -0.55 -20.02 2.67
CA VAL A 118 -0.55 -18.79 3.48
C VAL A 118 -1.54 -17.81 2.88
N ILE A 119 -2.31 -17.12 3.71
CA ILE A 119 -3.21 -16.05 3.26
C ILE A 119 -2.80 -14.71 3.86
N ARG A 120 -2.85 -13.65 3.06
CA ARG A 120 -2.50 -12.30 3.46
C ARG A 120 -3.69 -11.38 3.25
N PRO A 121 -4.38 -10.93 4.33
CA PRO A 121 -5.64 -10.17 4.23
C PRO A 121 -5.49 -8.75 3.70
N LEU A 122 -4.36 -8.08 3.90
CA LEU A 122 -4.07 -6.73 3.40
C LEU A 122 -5.03 -5.65 3.93
N GLY A 123 -5.38 -5.71 5.21
CA GLY A 123 -6.31 -4.77 5.86
C GLY A 123 -7.75 -4.88 5.37
N SER A 124 -8.09 -5.91 4.60
CA SER A 124 -9.46 -6.07 4.08
C SER A 124 -10.46 -6.55 5.12
N LEU A 125 -9.98 -7.07 6.25
CA LEU A 125 -10.77 -7.52 7.41
C LEU A 125 -10.86 -6.48 8.53
N ASP A 126 -10.24 -5.33 8.36
CA ASP A 126 -10.37 -4.19 9.27
C ASP A 126 -11.84 -3.76 9.42
N PRO A 127 -12.30 -3.32 10.61
CA PRO A 127 -13.68 -2.90 10.86
C PRO A 127 -14.21 -1.86 9.88
N TRP A 128 -13.40 -0.83 9.56
CA TRP A 128 -13.78 0.16 8.56
C TRP A 128 -13.96 -0.47 7.17
N SER A 129 -13.02 -1.31 6.76
CA SER A 129 -13.12 -2.03 5.49
C SER A 129 -14.36 -2.94 5.45
N MET A 130 -14.65 -3.66 6.53
CA MET A 130 -15.81 -4.55 6.62
C MET A 130 -17.15 -3.82 6.61
N SER A 131 -17.21 -2.58 7.09
CA SER A 131 -18.41 -1.74 7.02
C SER A 131 -18.79 -1.34 5.59
N GLN A 132 -17.79 -1.26 4.68
CA GLN A 132 -18.02 -0.93 3.27
C GLN A 132 -18.63 -2.11 2.52
N LYS A 133 -19.73 -1.88 1.78
CA LYS A 133 -20.46 -2.94 1.05
C LYS A 133 -20.82 -4.14 1.95
N ARG A 134 -21.22 -3.88 3.18
CA ARG A 134 -21.38 -4.83 4.30
C ARG A 134 -22.09 -6.13 3.91
N PHE A 135 -23.25 -6.03 3.24
CA PHE A 135 -24.03 -7.23 2.85
C PHE A 135 -23.26 -8.17 1.91
N ARG A 136 -22.57 -7.61 0.90
CA ARG A 136 -21.78 -8.42 -0.05
C ARG A 136 -20.60 -9.09 0.65
N LYS A 137 -19.93 -8.38 1.56
CA LYS A 137 -18.81 -8.92 2.31
C LYS A 137 -19.26 -9.97 3.33
N GLN A 138 -20.38 -9.77 4.01
CA GLN A 138 -20.94 -10.77 4.91
C GLN A 138 -21.35 -12.06 4.18
N LEU A 139 -21.97 -11.93 3.00
CA LEU A 139 -22.30 -13.11 2.18
C LEU A 139 -21.04 -13.85 1.74
N PHE A 140 -20.05 -13.12 1.19
CA PHE A 140 -18.77 -13.69 0.81
C PHE A 140 -18.09 -14.39 2.01
N TRP A 141 -18.12 -13.73 3.16
CA TRP A 141 -17.52 -14.23 4.39
C TRP A 141 -18.13 -15.58 4.79
N ARG A 142 -19.45 -15.68 4.81
CA ARG A 142 -20.16 -16.93 5.14
C ARG A 142 -19.89 -18.05 4.13
N LEU A 143 -19.82 -17.72 2.84
CA LEU A 143 -19.68 -18.72 1.78
C LEU A 143 -18.23 -19.19 1.57
N SER A 144 -17.26 -18.32 1.77
CA SER A 144 -15.86 -18.61 1.43
C SER A 144 -14.85 -18.07 2.46
N GLY A 145 -15.03 -16.87 2.96
CA GLY A 145 -14.01 -16.16 3.76
C GLY A 145 -13.59 -16.91 5.02
N GLN A 146 -14.55 -17.46 5.79
CA GLN A 146 -14.24 -18.25 6.98
C GLN A 146 -13.40 -19.48 6.63
N LYS A 147 -13.83 -20.24 5.62
CA LYS A 147 -13.12 -21.45 5.20
C LYS A 147 -11.71 -21.14 4.68
N MET A 148 -11.54 -20.00 3.99
CA MET A 148 -10.24 -19.54 3.50
C MET A 148 -9.29 -19.20 4.67
N MET A 149 -9.77 -18.49 5.68
CA MET A 149 -8.94 -18.06 6.81
C MET A 149 -8.58 -19.20 7.76
N HIS A 150 -9.57 -20.01 8.15
CA HIS A 150 -9.35 -21.14 9.06
C HIS A 150 -8.63 -22.32 8.43
N GLY A 151 -8.70 -22.47 7.11
CA GLY A 151 -8.00 -23.52 6.38
C GLY A 151 -6.57 -23.17 5.97
N ALA A 152 -6.12 -21.93 6.22
CA ALA A 152 -4.76 -21.52 5.96
C ALA A 152 -3.77 -22.17 6.94
N ALA A 153 -2.60 -22.58 6.47
CA ALA A 153 -1.51 -23.06 7.33
C ALA A 153 -0.90 -21.91 8.15
N ALA A 154 -0.91 -20.69 7.62
CA ALA A 154 -0.56 -19.48 8.35
C ALA A 154 -1.26 -18.24 7.74
N VAL A 155 -1.40 -17.18 8.56
CA VAL A 155 -1.86 -15.87 8.10
C VAL A 155 -0.70 -14.89 8.15
N HIS A 156 -0.41 -14.24 7.03
CA HIS A 156 0.62 -13.21 6.93
C HIS A 156 0.02 -11.82 7.14
N TYR A 157 0.28 -11.21 8.28
CA TYR A 157 -0.03 -9.82 8.58
C TYR A 157 1.18 -8.91 8.34
N THR A 158 0.94 -7.65 8.04
CA THR A 158 2.01 -6.68 7.80
C THR A 158 2.37 -5.85 9.04
N THR A 159 1.47 -5.79 10.03
CA THR A 159 1.64 -5.05 11.28
C THR A 159 1.02 -5.83 12.44
N ASN A 160 1.47 -5.53 13.67
CA ASN A 160 0.85 -6.06 14.88
C ASN A 160 -0.61 -5.63 15.01
N ALA A 161 -0.91 -4.37 14.69
CA ALA A 161 -2.27 -3.85 14.75
C ALA A 161 -3.23 -4.61 13.80
N GLU A 162 -2.78 -4.97 12.58
CA GLU A 162 -3.58 -5.82 11.68
C GLU A 162 -3.83 -7.20 12.28
N ARG A 163 -2.78 -7.85 12.82
CA ARG A 163 -2.90 -9.16 13.46
C ARG A 163 -3.89 -9.11 14.61
N ASP A 164 -3.70 -8.22 15.55
CA ASP A 164 -4.47 -8.17 16.80
C ASP A 164 -5.95 -7.91 16.51
N SER A 165 -6.25 -7.00 15.58
CA SER A 165 -7.62 -6.72 15.13
C SER A 165 -8.30 -7.94 14.48
N VAL A 166 -7.59 -8.66 13.63
CA VAL A 166 -8.14 -9.80 12.88
C VAL A 166 -8.25 -11.04 13.77
N GLU A 167 -7.20 -11.37 14.52
CA GLU A 167 -7.17 -12.58 15.35
C GLU A 167 -8.16 -12.51 16.51
N GLN A 168 -8.30 -11.34 17.14
CA GLN A 168 -9.34 -11.14 18.15
C GLN A 168 -10.75 -11.36 17.60
N THR A 169 -11.01 -10.86 16.39
CA THR A 169 -12.33 -10.97 15.75
C THR A 169 -12.62 -12.39 15.27
N LEU A 170 -11.63 -13.08 14.72
CA LEU A 170 -11.79 -14.39 14.06
C LEU A 170 -11.35 -15.58 14.94
N ARG A 171 -10.80 -15.32 16.13
CA ARG A 171 -10.24 -16.32 17.04
C ARG A 171 -9.18 -17.20 16.35
N LEU A 172 -8.29 -16.59 15.60
CA LEU A 172 -7.14 -17.24 14.98
C LEU A 172 -5.92 -17.14 15.91
N ASN A 173 -4.94 -18.04 15.74
CA ASN A 173 -3.71 -18.10 16.54
C ASN A 173 -2.48 -18.55 15.74
N HIS A 174 -2.55 -18.49 14.41
CA HIS A 174 -1.49 -18.92 13.48
C HIS A 174 -1.02 -17.78 12.57
N GLY A 175 -1.06 -16.56 13.10
CA GLY A 175 -0.65 -15.34 12.41
C GLY A 175 0.85 -15.04 12.57
N HIS A 176 1.48 -14.65 11.49
CA HIS A 176 2.85 -14.15 11.45
C HIS A 176 2.85 -12.70 11.02
N VAL A 177 3.47 -11.83 11.81
CA VAL A 177 3.67 -10.43 11.44
C VAL A 177 5.00 -10.29 10.72
N ILE A 178 4.91 -10.06 9.41
CA ILE A 178 6.07 -9.86 8.54
C ILE A 178 5.84 -8.56 7.77
N PRO A 179 6.54 -7.47 8.13
CA PRO A 179 6.37 -6.18 7.49
C PRO A 179 6.77 -6.20 6.02
N LEU A 180 6.23 -5.24 5.26
CA LEU A 180 6.69 -4.99 3.89
C LEU A 180 8.06 -4.32 3.91
N GLY A 181 8.85 -4.62 2.89
CA GLY A 181 10.07 -3.88 2.60
C GLY A 181 9.78 -2.63 1.76
N ILE A 182 10.75 -1.74 1.74
CA ILE A 182 10.86 -0.64 0.80
C ILE A 182 12.15 -0.76 -0.02
N GLU A 183 12.18 -0.12 -1.17
CA GLU A 183 13.41 0.03 -1.95
C GLU A 183 14.15 1.27 -1.44
N PHE A 184 15.43 1.10 -1.11
CA PHE A 184 16.32 2.21 -0.79
C PHE A 184 17.02 2.67 -2.06
N GLU A 185 17.17 3.99 -2.20
CA GLU A 185 17.92 4.52 -3.34
C GLU A 185 19.40 4.15 -3.29
N PRO A 186 19.99 3.92 -4.46
CA PRO A 186 21.45 3.99 -4.60
C PRO A 186 21.96 5.37 -4.17
N THR A 187 23.10 5.41 -3.51
CA THR A 187 23.72 6.64 -2.98
C THR A 187 23.99 7.72 -4.03
N ASP A 188 24.02 7.34 -5.31
CA ASP A 188 24.45 8.18 -6.43
C ASP A 188 23.30 8.74 -7.28
N PHE A 189 22.06 8.71 -6.78
CA PHE A 189 20.92 9.24 -7.53
C PHE A 189 20.98 10.76 -7.63
N PRO A 190 20.89 11.36 -8.85
CA PRO A 190 20.97 12.80 -9.01
C PRO A 190 19.83 13.54 -8.27
N ALA A 191 20.16 14.61 -7.57
CA ALA A 191 19.26 15.37 -6.71
C ALA A 191 18.04 16.00 -7.43
N GLN A 192 18.05 16.05 -8.76
CA GLN A 192 17.00 16.69 -9.55
C GLN A 192 16.66 15.85 -10.79
N ALA A 193 15.51 15.19 -10.77
CA ALA A 193 14.88 14.75 -12.01
C ALA A 193 14.24 15.99 -12.68
N ASN A 194 14.69 16.35 -13.87
CA ASN A 194 14.19 17.52 -14.64
C ASN A 194 12.67 17.45 -14.91
N GLY A 195 12.07 16.25 -14.85
CA GLY A 195 10.64 16.06 -15.07
C GLY A 195 9.74 16.61 -13.95
N LEU A 196 10.22 16.62 -12.71
CA LEU A 196 9.42 17.12 -11.59
C LEU A 196 9.21 18.63 -11.63
N LYS A 197 10.21 19.40 -12.08
CA LYS A 197 10.10 20.87 -12.23
C LYS A 197 8.95 21.28 -13.14
N ASN A 198 8.69 20.50 -14.21
CA ASN A 198 7.61 20.80 -15.14
C ASN A 198 6.23 20.38 -14.59
N LEU A 199 6.17 19.29 -13.80
CA LEU A 199 4.93 18.79 -13.18
C LEU A 199 4.52 19.60 -11.96
N LEU A 200 5.48 20.19 -11.27
CA LEU A 200 5.30 20.98 -10.06
C LEU A 200 5.69 22.45 -10.32
N SER A 201 5.37 22.97 -11.50
CA SER A 201 5.55 24.39 -11.82
C SER A 201 4.82 25.23 -10.76
N GLY A 202 5.56 26.12 -10.07
CA GLY A 202 5.05 26.90 -8.93
C GLY A 202 5.49 26.41 -7.55
N LEU A 203 6.29 25.32 -7.46
CA LEU A 203 6.89 24.87 -6.19
C LEU A 203 8.29 25.44 -5.94
N ASP A 204 8.85 26.21 -6.87
CA ASP A 204 10.22 26.70 -6.79
C ASP A 204 10.51 27.30 -5.39
N HIS A 205 11.30 26.56 -4.60
CA HIS A 205 11.73 26.93 -3.25
C HIS A 205 10.66 26.93 -2.13
N HIS A 206 9.42 26.57 -2.40
CA HIS A 206 8.37 26.50 -1.39
C HIS A 206 8.44 25.19 -0.58
N PRO A 207 8.33 25.24 0.75
CA PRO A 207 8.13 24.03 1.55
C PRO A 207 6.77 23.41 1.21
N TYR A 208 6.70 22.07 1.14
CA TYR A 208 5.44 21.44 0.83
C TYR A 208 5.15 20.19 1.63
N VAL A 209 3.85 19.99 1.86
CA VAL A 209 3.26 18.74 2.33
C VAL A 209 2.97 17.85 1.14
N LEU A 210 3.47 16.63 1.15
CA LEU A 210 3.22 15.64 0.10
C LEU A 210 2.18 14.62 0.55
N VAL A 211 1.22 14.35 -0.32
CA VAL A 211 0.32 13.19 -0.24
C VAL A 211 0.62 12.27 -1.41
N LEU A 212 0.91 11.00 -1.15
CA LEU A 212 1.10 9.96 -2.15
C LEU A 212 0.11 8.83 -1.92
N SER A 213 -1.01 8.81 -2.63
CA SER A 213 -2.02 7.78 -2.47
C SER A 213 -2.96 7.70 -3.66
N ARG A 214 -3.69 6.59 -3.78
CA ARG A 214 -4.92 6.62 -4.61
C ARG A 214 -5.88 7.64 -4.03
N LEU A 215 -6.52 8.43 -4.87
CA LEU A 215 -7.49 9.44 -4.43
C LEU A 215 -8.83 8.74 -4.16
N HIS A 216 -9.13 8.55 -2.90
CA HIS A 216 -10.30 7.81 -2.43
C HIS A 216 -10.81 8.40 -1.12
N PRO A 217 -12.13 8.44 -0.84
CA PRO A 217 -12.68 9.00 0.39
C PRO A 217 -12.05 8.46 1.69
N LYS A 218 -11.58 7.22 1.67
CA LYS A 218 -10.81 6.60 2.77
C LYS A 218 -9.60 7.44 3.22
N LYS A 219 -9.03 8.25 2.32
CA LYS A 219 -7.82 9.05 2.58
C LYS A 219 -8.10 10.39 3.24
N ALA A 220 -9.39 10.73 3.44
CA ALA A 220 -9.83 11.97 4.09
C ALA A 220 -9.14 13.24 3.54
N LEU A 221 -8.96 13.27 2.20
CA LEU A 221 -8.26 14.37 1.55
C LEU A 221 -9.02 15.69 1.64
N ASP A 222 -10.32 15.63 1.67
CA ASP A 222 -11.20 16.78 1.90
C ASP A 222 -10.89 17.46 3.25
N VAL A 223 -10.82 16.70 4.33
CA VAL A 223 -10.49 17.22 5.67
C VAL A 223 -9.08 17.80 5.73
N LEU A 224 -8.11 17.13 5.08
CA LEU A 224 -6.73 17.63 5.01
C LEU A 224 -6.63 18.93 4.19
N ILE A 225 -7.35 19.04 3.06
CA ILE A 225 -7.41 20.25 2.23
C ILE A 225 -7.97 21.41 3.04
N GLU A 226 -9.11 21.23 3.73
CA GLU A 226 -9.73 22.26 4.56
C GLU A 226 -8.78 22.74 5.67
N ALA A 227 -8.16 21.79 6.39
CA ALA A 227 -7.21 22.13 7.46
C ALA A 227 -5.97 22.87 6.92
N PHE A 228 -5.38 22.40 5.82
CA PHE A 228 -4.26 23.04 5.18
C PHE A 228 -4.57 24.45 4.69
N ALA A 229 -5.68 24.62 3.99
CA ALA A 229 -6.12 25.91 3.47
C ALA A 229 -6.33 26.94 4.60
N HIS A 230 -6.95 26.52 5.71
CA HIS A 230 -7.13 27.36 6.86
C HIS A 230 -5.81 27.78 7.51
N VAL A 231 -4.88 26.86 7.74
CA VAL A 231 -3.57 27.18 8.32
C VAL A 231 -2.78 28.11 7.41
N THR A 232 -2.78 27.88 6.10
CA THR A 232 -2.03 28.68 5.13
C THR A 232 -2.72 29.98 4.72
N SER A 233 -3.93 30.26 5.21
CA SER A 233 -4.53 31.59 5.13
C SER A 233 -3.83 32.62 6.03
N ASN A 234 -3.07 32.16 7.01
CA ASN A 234 -2.21 32.99 7.83
C ASN A 234 -0.94 33.31 7.03
N ASP A 235 -0.57 34.59 6.93
CA ASP A 235 0.60 35.10 6.19
C ASP A 235 1.90 34.41 6.61
N GLN A 236 2.03 34.01 7.87
CA GLN A 236 3.18 33.28 8.39
C GLN A 236 3.43 31.95 7.65
N PHE A 237 2.40 31.31 7.13
CA PHE A 237 2.45 30.01 6.46
C PHE A 237 2.05 30.07 4.98
N ALA A 238 1.86 31.25 4.43
CA ALA A 238 1.38 31.43 3.04
C ALA A 238 2.33 30.85 1.97
N GLU A 239 3.59 30.63 2.32
CA GLU A 239 4.57 29.99 1.43
C GLU A 239 4.39 28.48 1.27
N TRP A 240 3.69 27.80 2.21
CA TRP A 240 3.51 26.37 2.14
C TRP A 240 2.61 25.92 0.98
N ARG A 241 2.93 24.77 0.42
CA ARG A 241 2.15 24.13 -0.63
C ARG A 241 1.68 22.74 -0.21
N LEU A 242 0.56 22.31 -0.76
CA LEU A 242 0.08 20.93 -0.61
C LEU A 242 0.08 20.25 -1.99
N VAL A 243 0.85 19.18 -2.12
CA VAL A 243 0.95 18.37 -3.33
C VAL A 243 0.20 17.07 -3.11
N ILE A 244 -0.91 16.88 -3.82
CA ILE A 244 -1.74 15.68 -3.74
C ILE A 244 -1.53 14.84 -4.99
N ALA A 245 -0.56 13.92 -4.90
CA ALA A 245 -0.18 13.05 -6.00
C ALA A 245 -0.92 11.72 -5.95
N GLY A 246 -1.57 11.39 -7.05
CA GLY A 246 -2.32 10.17 -7.26
C GLY A 246 -3.48 10.34 -8.21
N GLU A 247 -4.19 9.24 -8.45
CA GLU A 247 -5.38 9.21 -9.29
C GLU A 247 -6.55 8.55 -8.54
N GLY A 248 -7.76 8.83 -8.98
CA GLY A 248 -9.00 8.30 -8.42
C GLY A 248 -10.17 8.49 -9.36
N PRO A 249 -11.39 8.10 -8.95
CA PRO A 249 -12.61 8.35 -9.70
C PRO A 249 -12.80 9.84 -10.01
N SER A 250 -13.28 10.16 -11.22
CA SER A 250 -13.44 11.55 -11.69
C SER A 250 -14.36 12.37 -10.79
N ASP A 251 -15.45 11.78 -10.34
CA ASP A 251 -16.42 12.40 -9.42
C ASP A 251 -15.78 12.79 -8.08
N TYR A 252 -14.90 11.94 -7.55
CA TYR A 252 -14.17 12.27 -6.32
C TYR A 252 -13.11 13.35 -6.55
N MET A 253 -12.43 13.33 -7.70
CA MET A 253 -11.49 14.38 -8.10
C MET A 253 -12.16 15.75 -8.23
N GLU A 254 -13.33 15.80 -8.88
CA GLU A 254 -14.13 17.01 -9.00
C GLU A 254 -14.56 17.54 -7.63
N ARG A 255 -14.99 16.64 -6.75
CA ARG A 255 -15.33 17.00 -5.35
C ARG A 255 -14.12 17.64 -4.64
N LEU A 256 -12.94 17.07 -4.73
CA LEU A 256 -11.74 17.62 -4.09
C LEU A 256 -11.37 18.99 -4.65
N ARG A 257 -11.48 19.19 -5.97
CA ARG A 257 -11.30 20.52 -6.59
C ARG A 257 -12.33 21.53 -6.12
N GLY A 258 -13.56 21.09 -5.92
CA GLY A 258 -14.62 21.92 -5.33
C GLY A 258 -14.29 22.36 -3.90
N VAL A 259 -13.73 21.47 -3.08
CA VAL A 259 -13.26 21.84 -1.72
C VAL A 259 -12.13 22.88 -1.80
N VAL A 260 -11.16 22.68 -2.70
CA VAL A 260 -10.05 23.64 -2.91
C VAL A 260 -10.58 25.02 -3.30
N ALA A 261 -11.53 25.09 -4.24
CA ALA A 261 -12.15 26.35 -4.68
C ALA A 261 -12.93 27.04 -3.55
N ASN A 262 -13.70 26.28 -2.78
CA ASN A 262 -14.45 26.81 -1.64
C ASN A 262 -13.55 27.44 -0.57
N GLU A 263 -12.34 26.89 -0.39
CA GLU A 263 -11.34 27.40 0.57
C GLU A 263 -10.42 28.48 -0.07
N ASN A 264 -10.61 28.88 -1.33
CA ASN A 264 -9.76 29.82 -2.08
C ASN A 264 -8.27 29.44 -2.02
N ALA A 265 -7.97 28.15 -2.23
CA ALA A 265 -6.63 27.58 -2.03
C ALA A 265 -5.97 27.08 -3.33
N GLU A 266 -6.51 27.43 -4.53
CA GLU A 266 -6.04 26.92 -5.82
C GLU A 266 -4.57 27.25 -6.11
N ALA A 267 -4.09 28.39 -5.64
CA ALA A 267 -2.68 28.79 -5.81
C ALA A 267 -1.71 27.99 -4.90
N ARG A 268 -2.22 27.27 -3.90
CA ARG A 268 -1.42 26.59 -2.88
C ARG A 268 -1.55 25.07 -2.91
N ILE A 269 -2.52 24.52 -3.64
CA ILE A 269 -2.80 23.08 -3.70
C ILE A 269 -2.64 22.59 -5.14
N ILE A 270 -1.76 21.59 -5.31
CA ILE A 270 -1.34 21.09 -6.63
C ILE A 270 -1.72 19.61 -6.77
N PHE A 271 -2.34 19.26 -7.90
CA PHE A 271 -2.68 17.88 -8.27
C PHE A 271 -1.84 17.47 -9.49
N PRO A 272 -0.65 16.90 -9.31
CA PRO A 272 0.22 16.51 -10.43
C PRO A 272 -0.22 15.24 -11.14
N GLY A 273 -1.27 14.55 -10.66
CA GLY A 273 -1.63 13.24 -11.14
C GLY A 273 -0.79 12.12 -10.49
N TRP A 274 -0.68 10.98 -11.17
CA TRP A 274 0.11 9.86 -10.70
C TRP A 274 1.61 10.14 -10.81
N LEU A 275 2.35 9.88 -9.74
CA LEU A 275 3.81 9.96 -9.72
C LEU A 275 4.41 8.57 -9.56
N ASP A 276 5.35 8.22 -10.42
CA ASP A 276 6.15 7.00 -10.34
C ASP A 276 7.63 7.28 -10.67
N GLY A 277 8.46 6.24 -10.61
CA GLY A 277 9.87 6.32 -10.95
C GLY A 277 10.57 7.53 -10.33
N ASP A 278 11.31 8.27 -11.15
CA ASP A 278 12.14 9.41 -10.74
C ASP A 278 11.29 10.58 -10.23
N ASN A 279 10.10 10.78 -10.78
CA ASN A 279 9.20 11.85 -10.33
C ASN A 279 8.72 11.60 -8.91
N LYS A 280 8.33 10.35 -8.58
CA LYS A 280 7.95 9.97 -7.22
C LYS A 280 9.12 10.14 -6.25
N ARG A 281 10.31 9.65 -6.63
CA ARG A 281 11.52 9.77 -5.80
C ARG A 281 11.87 11.23 -5.52
N SER A 282 11.87 12.05 -6.55
CA SER A 282 12.16 13.48 -6.42
C SER A 282 11.11 14.19 -5.55
N ALA A 283 9.81 13.85 -5.69
CA ALA A 283 8.76 14.41 -4.86
C ALA A 283 8.93 14.02 -3.38
N LEU A 284 9.29 12.77 -3.09
CA LEU A 284 9.57 12.32 -1.72
C LEU A 284 10.79 13.04 -1.13
N ARG A 285 11.90 13.09 -1.86
CA ARG A 285 13.16 13.64 -1.38
C ARG A 285 13.08 15.12 -1.02
N ASN A 286 12.28 15.90 -1.73
CA ASN A 286 12.17 17.35 -1.55
C ASN A 286 10.96 17.75 -0.69
N ALA A 287 10.14 16.83 -0.23
CA ALA A 287 9.02 17.11 0.65
C ALA A 287 9.50 17.56 2.05
N SER A 288 8.82 18.53 2.64
CA SER A 288 9.05 18.94 4.02
C SER A 288 8.27 18.09 5.03
N LEU A 289 7.22 17.43 4.56
CA LEU A 289 6.34 16.55 5.33
C LEU A 289 5.60 15.62 4.39
N LEU A 290 5.41 14.35 4.76
CA LEU A 290 4.39 13.51 4.11
C LEU A 290 3.17 13.42 5.01
N ALA A 291 1.97 13.66 4.45
CA ALA A 291 0.70 13.52 5.18
C ALA A 291 -0.10 12.31 4.70
N LEU A 292 -0.59 11.51 5.65
CA LEU A 292 -1.48 10.37 5.41
C LEU A 292 -2.58 10.31 6.49
N ALA A 293 -3.52 11.26 6.44
CA ALA A 293 -4.65 11.39 7.35
C ALA A 293 -5.80 10.44 6.97
N SER A 294 -5.55 9.14 6.93
CA SER A 294 -6.52 8.14 6.43
C SER A 294 -7.45 7.65 7.53
N TYR A 295 -8.72 7.39 7.19
CA TYR A 295 -9.66 6.68 8.08
C TYR A 295 -9.29 5.21 8.31
N GLN A 296 -8.43 4.64 7.48
CA GLN A 296 -7.83 3.33 7.66
C GLN A 296 -6.69 3.14 6.66
N GLU A 297 -5.54 2.66 7.12
CA GLU A 297 -4.41 2.25 6.28
C GLU A 297 -3.72 1.04 6.88
N ASN A 298 -3.50 0.01 6.06
CA ASN A 298 -2.93 -1.24 6.56
C ASN A 298 -1.43 -1.15 6.83
N PHE A 299 -0.66 -0.61 5.89
CA PHE A 299 0.78 -0.45 6.05
C PHE A 299 1.25 0.97 5.71
N GLY A 300 0.74 1.54 4.58
CA GLY A 300 1.17 2.88 4.15
C GLY A 300 2.60 2.88 3.63
N LEU A 301 2.88 2.15 2.54
CA LEU A 301 4.23 2.10 1.94
C LEU A 301 4.86 3.49 1.77
N CYS A 302 4.07 4.48 1.33
CA CYS A 302 4.54 5.86 1.17
C CYS A 302 5.06 6.50 2.47
N VAL A 303 4.58 6.06 3.64
CA VAL A 303 5.08 6.50 4.94
C VAL A 303 6.53 6.05 5.12
N MET A 304 6.80 4.75 4.96
CA MET A 304 8.16 4.22 5.08
C MET A 304 9.08 4.73 3.97
N GLU A 305 8.56 4.92 2.76
CA GLU A 305 9.30 5.55 1.66
C GLU A 305 9.71 6.99 2.03
N ALA A 306 8.82 7.82 2.56
CA ALA A 306 9.14 9.18 2.99
C ALA A 306 10.21 9.19 4.09
N LEU A 307 10.06 8.32 5.10
CA LEU A 307 11.03 8.20 6.19
C LEU A 307 12.43 7.80 5.68
N SER A 308 12.52 6.98 4.63
CA SER A 308 13.82 6.61 4.05
C SER A 308 14.58 7.80 3.46
N TYR A 309 13.86 8.86 3.05
CA TYR A 309 14.41 10.15 2.61
C TYR A 309 14.60 11.16 3.75
N SER A 310 14.44 10.76 5.00
CA SER A 310 14.44 11.67 6.15
C SER A 310 13.30 12.69 6.14
N VAL A 311 12.20 12.39 5.46
CA VAL A 311 10.99 13.21 5.45
C VAL A 311 10.09 12.75 6.57
N PRO A 312 9.80 13.60 7.57
CA PRO A 312 8.91 13.24 8.68
C PRO A 312 7.48 13.09 8.19
N VAL A 313 6.63 12.45 8.98
CA VAL A 313 5.27 12.13 8.58
C VAL A 313 4.22 12.65 9.55
N LEU A 314 3.06 13.05 9.01
CA LEU A 314 1.83 13.31 9.75
C LEU A 314 0.81 12.24 9.36
N ILE A 315 0.47 11.37 10.30
CA ILE A 315 -0.45 10.24 10.03
C ILE A 315 -1.60 10.22 11.05
N SER A 316 -2.67 9.52 10.69
CA SER A 316 -3.77 9.27 11.63
C SER A 316 -3.50 8.04 12.52
N PRO A 317 -4.15 7.93 13.70
CA PRO A 317 -4.09 6.73 14.54
C PRO A 317 -4.56 5.45 13.85
N GLN A 318 -5.33 5.57 12.76
CA GLN A 318 -5.87 4.47 11.97
C GLN A 318 -4.90 3.96 10.88
N VAL A 319 -3.70 4.53 10.80
CA VAL A 319 -2.58 3.94 10.06
C VAL A 319 -1.91 2.92 10.97
N ASN A 320 -1.90 1.64 10.59
CA ASN A 320 -1.42 0.55 11.44
C ASN A 320 0.08 0.63 11.81
N LEU A 321 0.81 1.61 11.29
CA LEU A 321 2.19 1.95 11.68
C LEU A 321 2.26 3.10 12.70
N ALA A 322 1.12 3.55 13.24
CA ALA A 322 1.08 4.71 14.12
C ALA A 322 1.94 4.53 15.38
N ASP A 323 1.91 3.33 15.97
CA ASP A 323 2.69 3.03 17.17
C ASP A 323 4.20 3.00 16.87
N GLU A 324 4.63 2.41 15.76
CA GLU A 324 6.03 2.39 15.32
C GLU A 324 6.54 3.81 15.08
N ILE A 325 5.75 4.66 14.41
CA ILE A 325 6.10 6.07 14.15
C ILE A 325 6.20 6.86 15.46
N LYS A 326 5.23 6.70 16.35
CA LYS A 326 5.20 7.37 17.66
C LYS A 326 6.39 6.96 18.52
N ASN A 327 6.66 5.66 18.64
CA ASN A 327 7.73 5.12 19.49
C ASN A 327 9.12 5.51 18.97
N ALA A 328 9.29 5.62 17.65
CA ALA A 328 10.53 6.08 17.05
C ALA A 328 10.69 7.60 17.05
N GLY A 329 9.66 8.37 17.40
CA GLY A 329 9.67 9.83 17.25
C GLY A 329 9.81 10.30 15.80
N ALA A 330 9.27 9.52 14.84
CA ALA A 330 9.51 9.72 13.40
C ALA A 330 8.45 10.62 12.72
N GLY A 331 7.48 11.12 13.47
CA GLY A 331 6.40 11.93 12.91
C GLY A 331 5.38 12.35 13.96
N TRP A 332 4.27 12.85 13.49
CA TRP A 332 3.13 13.29 14.29
C TRP A 332 1.93 12.39 14.05
N ILE A 333 1.15 12.18 15.11
CA ILE A 333 -0.11 11.43 15.04
C ILE A 333 -1.25 12.42 15.33
N SER A 334 -2.18 12.57 14.41
CA SER A 334 -3.34 13.46 14.55
C SER A 334 -4.64 12.76 14.17
N ASN A 335 -5.70 13.04 14.89
CA ASN A 335 -7.03 12.59 14.52
C ASN A 335 -7.46 13.16 13.15
N VAL A 336 -8.36 12.43 12.48
CA VAL A 336 -8.90 12.83 11.17
C VAL A 336 -10.10 13.77 11.41
N ASP A 337 -9.80 14.93 11.95
CA ASP A 337 -10.73 16.05 12.05
C ASP A 337 -10.00 17.37 11.74
N ARG A 338 -10.75 18.36 11.24
CA ARG A 338 -10.18 19.62 10.76
C ARG A 338 -9.34 20.32 11.84
N LYS A 339 -9.86 20.48 13.06
CA LYS A 339 -9.17 21.22 14.14
C LYS A 339 -7.89 20.55 14.61
N ALA A 340 -7.91 19.22 14.73
CA ALA A 340 -6.72 18.44 15.11
C ALA A 340 -5.63 18.55 14.03
N LEU A 341 -6.00 18.46 12.76
CA LEU A 341 -5.06 18.62 11.65
C LEU A 341 -4.54 20.07 11.55
N GLU A 342 -5.37 21.09 11.74
CA GLU A 342 -4.96 22.50 11.81
C GLU A 342 -3.90 22.73 12.90
N ALA A 343 -4.17 22.23 14.11
CA ALA A 343 -3.22 22.35 15.22
C ALA A 343 -1.88 21.63 14.91
N ALA A 344 -1.96 20.41 14.37
CA ALA A 344 -0.76 19.64 14.01
C ALA A 344 0.05 20.32 12.89
N LEU A 345 -0.63 20.78 11.81
CA LEU A 345 0.04 21.47 10.70
C LEU A 345 0.69 22.77 11.15
N SER A 346 0.02 23.58 12.00
CA SER A 346 0.55 24.82 12.54
C SER A 346 1.82 24.57 13.37
N ASP A 347 1.82 23.58 14.26
CA ASP A 347 3.00 23.18 15.02
C ASP A 347 4.15 22.72 14.11
N ILE A 348 3.84 21.86 13.16
CA ILE A 348 4.81 21.32 12.21
C ILE A 348 5.44 22.44 11.35
N PHE A 349 4.66 23.40 10.88
CA PHE A 349 5.14 24.46 10.01
C PHE A 349 6.08 25.43 10.74
N GLN A 350 5.84 25.69 12.02
CA GLN A 350 6.68 26.55 12.85
C GLN A 350 8.03 25.90 13.22
N ASN A 351 8.08 24.57 13.34
CA ASN A 351 9.18 23.86 13.98
C ASN A 351 10.09 23.13 12.98
N GLY A 352 10.92 23.89 12.21
CA GLY A 352 11.84 23.30 11.23
C GLY A 352 12.87 22.33 11.83
N SER A 353 13.41 22.66 13.02
CA SER A 353 14.35 21.78 13.73
C SER A 353 13.71 20.48 14.17
N GLU A 354 12.47 20.51 14.63
CA GLU A 354 11.73 19.32 15.03
C GLU A 354 11.42 18.43 13.79
N ARG A 355 11.06 19.03 12.65
CA ARG A 355 10.90 18.27 11.39
C ARG A 355 12.19 17.54 11.03
N ALA A 356 13.35 18.20 11.11
CA ALA A 356 14.64 17.57 10.81
C ALA A 356 14.98 16.43 11.79
N THR A 357 14.71 16.62 13.07
CA THR A 357 14.93 15.59 14.12
C THR A 357 14.06 14.37 13.87
N ARG A 358 12.77 14.56 13.63
CA ARG A 358 11.82 13.46 13.34
C ARG A 358 12.12 12.78 12.01
N GLY A 359 12.53 13.53 10.99
CA GLY A 359 12.98 12.97 9.72
C GLY A 359 14.19 12.05 9.88
N SER A 360 15.17 12.48 10.69
CA SER A 360 16.36 11.67 10.99
C SER A 360 16.03 10.40 11.76
N ALA A 361 15.16 10.48 12.77
CA ALA A 361 14.64 9.33 13.50
C ALA A 361 13.87 8.38 12.58
N GLY A 362 13.07 8.94 11.66
CA GLY A 362 12.34 8.18 10.64
C GLY A 362 13.24 7.39 9.69
N LYS A 363 14.36 8.00 9.26
CA LYS A 363 15.35 7.29 8.44
C LYS A 363 15.93 6.08 9.16
N VAL A 364 16.25 6.20 10.44
CA VAL A 364 16.73 5.06 11.24
C VAL A 364 15.64 3.98 11.36
N LEU A 365 14.40 4.37 11.61
CA LEU A 365 13.28 3.42 11.65
C LEU A 365 13.11 2.69 10.31
N SER A 366 13.16 3.41 9.18
CA SER A 366 12.94 2.85 7.84
C SER A 366 13.93 1.75 7.48
N GLN A 367 15.17 1.79 7.99
CA GLN A 367 16.20 0.77 7.77
C GLN A 367 15.82 -0.62 8.28
N GLN A 368 14.80 -0.72 9.12
CA GLN A 368 14.27 -1.99 9.58
C GLN A 368 13.32 -2.65 8.56
N PHE A 369 12.85 -1.91 7.55
CA PHE A 369 11.84 -2.32 6.57
C PHE A 369 12.49 -2.57 5.20
N THR A 370 13.37 -3.56 5.12
CA THR A 370 14.02 -3.96 3.86
C THR A 370 13.35 -5.18 3.25
N TRP A 371 13.34 -5.28 1.93
CA TRP A 371 12.84 -6.49 1.25
C TRP A 371 13.67 -7.73 1.61
N ASP A 372 14.94 -7.56 1.92
CA ASP A 372 15.82 -8.66 2.38
C ASP A 372 15.32 -9.28 3.68
N ARG A 373 15.02 -8.45 4.68
CA ARG A 373 14.45 -8.91 5.96
C ARG A 373 13.07 -9.52 5.77
N THR A 374 12.22 -8.90 4.94
CA THR A 374 10.89 -9.44 4.62
C THR A 374 11.01 -10.84 4.01
N ALA A 375 11.86 -11.02 3.00
CA ALA A 375 12.04 -12.32 2.35
C ALA A 375 12.61 -13.38 3.32
N THR A 376 13.61 -13.02 4.13
CA THR A 376 14.17 -13.91 5.15
C THR A 376 13.10 -14.39 6.15
N GLN A 377 12.22 -13.50 6.62
CA GLN A 377 11.13 -13.85 7.52
C GLN A 377 10.07 -14.72 6.83
N LEU A 378 9.73 -14.40 5.57
CA LEU A 378 8.82 -15.23 4.77
C LEU A 378 9.36 -16.64 4.57
N ILE A 379 10.65 -16.79 4.23
CA ILE A 379 11.29 -18.10 4.06
C ILE A 379 11.24 -18.90 5.36
N ARG A 380 11.49 -18.29 6.50
CA ARG A 380 11.36 -18.97 7.82
C ARG A 380 9.93 -19.45 8.06
N MET A 381 8.93 -18.62 7.80
CA MET A 381 7.52 -19.00 7.90
C MET A 381 7.17 -20.14 6.93
N TYR A 382 7.62 -20.05 5.66
CA TYR A 382 7.36 -21.11 4.67
C TYR A 382 8.00 -22.44 5.09
N SER A 383 9.25 -22.41 5.55
CA SER A 383 9.95 -23.61 6.00
C SER A 383 9.25 -24.28 7.20
N SER A 384 8.68 -23.52 8.15
CA SER A 384 7.94 -24.09 9.27
C SER A 384 6.59 -24.71 8.88
N ILE A 385 6.09 -24.45 7.68
CA ILE A 385 4.83 -25.01 7.16
C ILE A 385 5.08 -26.25 6.30
N THR A 386 6.22 -26.30 5.60
CA THR A 386 6.50 -27.35 4.60
C THR A 386 7.36 -28.50 5.15
N THR A 387 7.82 -28.41 6.40
CA THR A 387 8.46 -29.50 7.15
C THR A 387 7.40 -30.37 7.80
#